data_a40ff4f2da28db2594f2e8999d8cd420
#
_entry.id   a40ff4f2da28db2594f2e8999d8cd420
#
_cell.length_a   1.000
_cell.length_b   1.000
_cell.length_c   1.000
_cell.angle_alpha   90.00
_cell.angle_beta   90.00
_cell.angle_gamma   90.00
#
_symmetry.space_group_name_H-M   'P 1'
#
loop_
_entity.id
_entity.type
_entity.pdbx_description
1 polymer ?
#
loop_
_entity_poly.entity_id
_entity_poly.type
_entity_poly.pdbx_seq_one_letter_code
_entity_poly.pdbx_strand_id
1 'polypeptide(L)'
;LESFKGQTPYELHGDGDTSRLKFAGTGPLPVVSVRVNGGEEVSFFIDTGGSEVGLDTDFAKELGLPNFGKVQGTFSGGEQAEVGQSRIEQLTLGDWTVNNVPVMTLPFRQLSAGLGVKRIDGVIGTTLFYHFLATLDFPNGELVLCRKTPESLAAFLAEPSGKSVAVPIWMASDHFMVGWGRVETLPPTLLFVDTGLAGGGAKLAEPIIKEAGIKLEEDKAYSGAGAGGTLKIVPYTVSRLSFGDIEEENVPGLYDGPFPWENTFGFHLAGMMGHDFFKPYAVTFDFATMQIFLR
;
A
#
# COMPACT_ATOMS: atom_id res chain seq x y z
N LEU A 1 0.84 -16.24 -17.08
CA LEU A 1 -0.30 -17.17 -17.24
C LEU A 1 0.15 -18.63 -17.38
N GLU A 2 1.24 -18.93 -18.05
CA GLU A 2 1.75 -20.32 -18.14
C GLU A 2 2.14 -20.89 -16.76
N SER A 3 2.60 -20.04 -15.83
CA SER A 3 2.97 -20.43 -14.46
C SER A 3 1.80 -20.96 -13.62
N PHE A 4 0.56 -20.69 -14.05
CA PHE A 4 -0.67 -21.14 -13.38
C PHE A 4 -1.47 -22.16 -14.21
N LYS A 5 -0.85 -22.81 -15.18
CA LYS A 5 -1.54 -23.79 -16.02
C LYS A 5 -2.14 -24.90 -15.15
N GLY A 6 -3.47 -25.01 -15.17
CA GLY A 6 -4.23 -25.97 -14.36
C GLY A 6 -4.42 -25.60 -12.88
N GLN A 7 -4.08 -24.36 -12.48
CA GLN A 7 -4.27 -23.86 -11.11
C GLN A 7 -5.08 -22.55 -11.13
N THR A 8 -5.83 -22.32 -10.06
CA THR A 8 -6.58 -21.07 -9.85
C THR A 8 -5.72 -20.12 -9.00
N PRO A 9 -5.32 -18.95 -9.52
CA PRO A 9 -4.61 -17.95 -8.72
C PRO A 9 -5.50 -17.42 -7.59
N TYR A 10 -4.88 -17.12 -6.44
CA TYR A 10 -5.55 -16.55 -5.26
C TYR A 10 -6.72 -17.39 -4.71
N GLU A 11 -6.62 -18.70 -4.76
CA GLU A 11 -7.64 -19.60 -4.19
C GLU A 11 -7.63 -19.53 -2.66
N LEU A 12 -8.73 -19.07 -2.07
CA LEU A 12 -8.85 -18.82 -0.63
C LEU A 12 -9.38 -20.05 0.09
N HIS A 13 -8.66 -20.50 1.14
CA HIS A 13 -9.01 -21.56 2.05
C HIS A 13 -9.01 -21.08 3.51
N GLY A 14 -9.84 -21.68 4.34
CA GLY A 14 -10.00 -21.39 5.76
C GLY A 14 -11.45 -21.24 6.14
N ASP A 15 -11.75 -21.41 7.41
CA ASP A 15 -13.08 -21.33 7.97
C ASP A 15 -13.41 -19.88 8.42
N GLY A 16 -14.70 -19.62 8.62
CA GLY A 16 -15.19 -18.32 9.07
C GLY A 16 -15.20 -17.23 7.99
N ASP A 17 -15.74 -16.09 8.37
CA ASP A 17 -15.95 -14.95 7.46
C ASP A 17 -14.90 -13.85 7.61
N THR A 18 -14.03 -13.94 8.61
CA THR A 18 -13.04 -12.92 8.93
C THR A 18 -11.74 -13.55 9.43
N SER A 19 -10.61 -13.03 8.96
CA SER A 19 -9.27 -13.30 9.52
C SER A 19 -8.63 -11.99 9.95
N ARG A 20 -7.89 -12.01 11.08
CA ARG A 20 -7.26 -10.83 11.70
C ARG A 20 -5.78 -11.05 11.93
N LEU A 21 -4.99 -10.05 11.57
CA LEU A 21 -3.54 -10.05 11.81
C LEU A 21 -3.17 -8.77 12.56
N LYS A 22 -2.57 -8.90 13.75
CA LYS A 22 -2.07 -7.74 14.49
C LYS A 22 -0.83 -7.16 13.82
N PHE A 23 -0.74 -5.83 13.84
CA PHE A 23 0.49 -5.17 13.41
C PHE A 23 1.61 -5.46 14.38
N ALA A 24 2.78 -5.76 13.83
CA ALA A 24 4.02 -5.98 14.55
C ALA A 24 4.99 -4.82 14.32
N GLY A 25 5.95 -4.67 15.25
CA GLY A 25 6.96 -3.63 15.14
C GLY A 25 6.51 -2.26 15.66
N THR A 26 7.43 -1.31 15.60
CA THR A 26 7.25 0.08 16.06
C THR A 26 7.52 1.09 14.94
N GLY A 27 7.66 0.59 13.73
CA GLY A 27 7.95 1.41 12.55
C GLY A 27 6.73 2.18 12.03
N PRO A 28 6.94 3.03 11.03
CA PRO A 28 5.91 3.90 10.49
C PRO A 28 4.87 3.19 9.62
N LEU A 29 5.13 1.96 9.19
CA LEU A 29 4.19 1.19 8.36
C LEU A 29 3.66 -0.04 9.10
N PRO A 30 2.44 -0.51 8.76
CA PRO A 30 1.92 -1.76 9.28
C PRO A 30 2.74 -2.96 8.79
N VAL A 31 3.22 -3.75 9.73
CA VAL A 31 3.88 -5.02 9.49
C VAL A 31 3.04 -6.13 10.08
N VAL A 32 2.86 -7.22 9.37
CA VAL A 32 2.11 -8.40 9.82
C VAL A 32 2.98 -9.65 9.75
N SER A 33 2.67 -10.63 10.61
CA SER A 33 3.27 -11.96 10.54
C SER A 33 2.46 -12.85 9.60
N VAL A 34 3.14 -13.47 8.65
CA VAL A 34 2.55 -14.39 7.67
C VAL A 34 3.39 -15.67 7.58
N ARG A 35 2.86 -16.73 6.94
CA ARG A 35 3.63 -17.92 6.59
C ARG A 35 3.62 -18.13 5.09
N VAL A 36 4.77 -18.47 4.54
CA VAL A 36 4.93 -18.77 3.10
C VAL A 36 5.21 -20.26 2.96
N ASN A 37 4.43 -20.94 2.11
CA ASN A 37 4.54 -22.37 1.81
C ASN A 37 4.60 -23.27 3.06
N GLY A 38 3.80 -22.92 4.10
CA GLY A 38 3.74 -23.66 5.35
C GLY A 38 4.99 -23.55 6.23
N GLY A 39 5.92 -22.63 5.91
CA GLY A 39 7.14 -22.38 6.71
C GLY A 39 6.89 -21.64 8.03
N GLU A 40 7.96 -21.15 8.63
CA GLU A 40 7.91 -20.33 9.83
C GLU A 40 7.27 -18.96 9.56
N GLU A 41 6.87 -18.25 10.62
CA GLU A 41 6.37 -16.89 10.53
C GLU A 41 7.47 -15.93 10.09
N VAL A 42 7.13 -15.11 9.11
CA VAL A 42 7.97 -14.08 8.54
C VAL A 42 7.22 -12.74 8.52
N SER A 43 7.95 -11.63 8.46
CA SER A 43 7.37 -10.30 8.53
C SER A 43 7.18 -9.72 7.14
N PHE A 44 5.94 -9.30 6.84
CA PHE A 44 5.58 -8.57 5.63
C PHE A 44 5.05 -7.19 6.02
N PHE A 45 5.50 -6.13 5.36
CA PHE A 45 4.83 -4.83 5.48
C PHE A 45 3.70 -4.71 4.46
N ILE A 46 2.80 -3.76 4.70
CA ILE A 46 1.64 -3.51 3.83
C ILE A 46 1.86 -2.21 3.07
N ASP A 47 1.70 -2.27 1.75
CA ASP A 47 2.00 -1.16 0.84
C ASP A 47 1.03 -1.16 -0.34
N THR A 48 0.02 -0.30 -0.31
CA THR A 48 -0.93 -0.16 -1.42
C THR A 48 -0.38 0.64 -2.61
N GLY A 49 0.80 1.23 -2.47
CA GLY A 49 1.58 1.80 -3.58
C GLY A 49 2.26 0.73 -4.41
N GLY A 50 2.32 -0.51 -3.93
CA GLY A 50 2.79 -1.68 -4.65
C GLY A 50 1.65 -2.48 -5.28
N SER A 51 1.93 -3.15 -6.41
CA SER A 51 0.97 -3.98 -7.13
C SER A 51 0.79 -5.34 -6.45
N GLU A 52 1.74 -6.24 -6.64
CA GLU A 52 1.66 -7.64 -6.24
C GLU A 52 2.17 -7.87 -4.80
N VAL A 53 1.95 -9.08 -4.32
CA VAL A 53 2.71 -9.58 -3.17
C VAL A 53 4.18 -9.66 -3.58
N GLY A 54 5.06 -9.09 -2.76
CA GLY A 54 6.50 -9.14 -3.00
C GLY A 54 7.22 -10.01 -1.97
N LEU A 55 8.26 -10.71 -2.40
CA LEU A 55 9.19 -11.43 -1.54
C LEU A 55 10.57 -10.79 -1.60
N ASP A 56 11.26 -10.78 -0.48
CA ASP A 56 12.69 -10.47 -0.50
C ASP A 56 13.43 -11.46 -1.41
N THR A 57 14.34 -10.93 -2.23
CA THR A 57 15.06 -11.72 -3.24
C THR A 57 15.83 -12.90 -2.63
N ASP A 58 16.44 -12.71 -1.47
CA ASP A 58 17.18 -13.78 -0.81
C ASP A 58 16.23 -14.77 -0.13
N PHE A 59 15.11 -14.31 0.42
CA PHE A 59 14.09 -15.19 0.96
C PHE A 59 13.47 -16.08 -0.15
N ALA A 60 13.20 -15.53 -1.33
CA ALA A 60 12.75 -16.34 -2.48
C ALA A 60 13.76 -17.42 -2.88
N LYS A 61 15.06 -17.12 -2.83
CA LYS A 61 16.14 -18.13 -3.05
C LYS A 61 16.18 -19.17 -1.92
N GLU A 62 16.07 -18.74 -0.65
CA GLU A 62 16.01 -19.63 0.51
C GLU A 62 14.88 -20.67 0.37
N LEU A 63 13.74 -20.25 -0.18
CA LEU A 63 12.58 -21.09 -0.45
C LEU A 63 12.72 -21.96 -1.74
N GLY A 64 13.75 -21.74 -2.56
CA GLY A 64 13.93 -22.44 -3.82
C GLY A 64 12.85 -22.15 -4.87
N LEU A 65 12.27 -20.94 -4.85
CA LEU A 65 11.14 -20.61 -5.73
C LEU A 65 11.54 -20.54 -7.21
N PRO A 66 10.63 -20.90 -8.13
CA PRO A 66 10.86 -20.78 -9.55
C PRO A 66 11.02 -19.32 -9.96
N ASN A 67 11.88 -19.05 -10.95
CA ASN A 67 12.03 -17.73 -11.55
C ASN A 67 11.44 -17.74 -12.97
N PHE A 68 10.42 -16.93 -13.21
CA PHE A 68 9.72 -16.80 -14.49
C PHE A 68 10.21 -15.63 -15.34
N GLY A 69 11.28 -14.98 -14.92
CA GLY A 69 11.88 -13.86 -15.63
C GLY A 69 11.93 -12.58 -14.81
N LYS A 70 12.25 -11.48 -15.46
CA LYS A 70 12.37 -10.16 -14.86
C LYS A 70 11.66 -9.12 -15.71
N VAL A 71 11.15 -8.09 -15.06
CA VAL A 71 10.56 -6.89 -15.66
C VAL A 71 11.23 -5.64 -15.08
N GLN A 72 11.13 -4.52 -15.80
CA GLN A 72 11.57 -3.24 -15.25
C GLN A 72 10.44 -2.65 -14.40
N GLY A 73 10.75 -2.32 -13.16
CA GLY A 73 9.86 -1.57 -12.26
C GLY A 73 10.33 -0.13 -12.11
N THR A 74 9.38 0.80 -11.95
CA THR A 74 9.65 2.20 -11.60
C THR A 74 9.18 2.44 -10.17
N PHE A 75 10.04 3.05 -9.36
CA PHE A 75 9.82 3.26 -7.92
C PHE A 75 9.77 4.75 -7.58
N SER A 76 9.50 5.04 -6.31
CA SER A 76 9.51 6.40 -5.79
C SER A 76 10.85 7.10 -6.13
N GLY A 77 10.77 8.39 -6.48
CA GLY A 77 11.93 9.13 -6.99
C GLY A 77 12.26 8.90 -8.47
N GLY A 78 11.48 8.05 -9.18
CA GLY A 78 11.72 7.71 -10.59
C GLY A 78 12.82 6.67 -10.82
N GLU A 79 13.34 6.08 -9.75
CA GLU A 79 14.35 5.03 -9.82
C GLU A 79 13.81 3.77 -10.52
N GLN A 80 14.65 3.13 -11.32
CA GLN A 80 14.31 1.91 -12.03
C GLN A 80 15.15 0.74 -11.51
N ALA A 81 14.48 -0.41 -11.29
CA ALA A 81 15.14 -1.63 -10.88
C ALA A 81 14.52 -2.86 -11.57
N GLU A 82 15.33 -3.91 -11.72
CA GLU A 82 14.84 -5.21 -12.17
C GLU A 82 14.02 -5.89 -11.08
N VAL A 83 12.78 -6.24 -11.40
CA VAL A 83 11.85 -6.97 -10.55
C VAL A 83 11.75 -8.39 -11.06
N GLY A 84 12.12 -9.37 -10.24
CA GLY A 84 11.95 -10.78 -10.58
C GLY A 84 10.48 -11.20 -10.47
N GLN A 85 10.08 -12.20 -11.23
CA GLN A 85 8.73 -12.78 -11.18
C GLN A 85 8.79 -14.21 -10.69
N SER A 86 7.94 -14.56 -9.74
CA SER A 86 7.86 -15.88 -9.14
C SER A 86 6.43 -16.24 -8.75
N ARG A 87 6.27 -17.31 -7.99
CA ARG A 87 5.00 -17.79 -7.44
C ARG A 87 5.28 -18.53 -6.14
N ILE A 88 4.41 -18.34 -5.16
CA ILE A 88 4.32 -19.18 -3.98
C ILE A 88 3.07 -20.06 -4.05
N GLU A 89 3.16 -21.25 -3.47
CA GLU A 89 2.03 -22.18 -3.43
C GLU A 89 1.00 -21.74 -2.40
N GLN A 90 1.47 -21.21 -1.26
CA GLN A 90 0.61 -20.82 -0.15
C GLN A 90 1.10 -19.56 0.56
N LEU A 91 0.17 -18.66 0.86
CA LEU A 91 0.36 -17.52 1.77
C LEU A 91 -0.67 -17.64 2.89
N THR A 92 -0.22 -17.88 4.12
CA THR A 92 -1.12 -17.93 5.29
C THR A 92 -1.19 -16.55 5.94
N LEU A 93 -2.42 -16.07 6.11
CA LEU A 93 -2.81 -14.76 6.62
C LEU A 93 -3.75 -14.97 7.81
N GLY A 94 -3.21 -15.03 9.04
CA GLY A 94 -4.00 -15.40 10.21
C GLY A 94 -4.59 -16.81 10.07
N ASP A 95 -5.93 -16.92 10.10
CA ASP A 95 -6.65 -18.18 10.01
C ASP A 95 -6.88 -18.67 8.55
N TRP A 96 -6.50 -17.84 7.56
CA TRP A 96 -6.74 -18.15 6.16
C TRP A 96 -5.45 -18.43 5.39
N THR A 97 -5.59 -19.26 4.37
CA THR A 97 -4.52 -19.55 3.41
C THR A 97 -4.99 -19.20 2.00
N VAL A 98 -4.17 -18.44 1.29
CA VAL A 98 -4.36 -18.12 -0.13
C VAL A 98 -3.39 -18.94 -0.94
N ASN A 99 -3.91 -19.76 -1.85
CA ASN A 99 -3.09 -20.61 -2.71
C ASN A 99 -2.76 -19.92 -4.04
N ASN A 100 -1.67 -20.36 -4.65
CA ASN A 100 -1.24 -19.97 -6.00
C ASN A 100 -1.09 -18.46 -6.14
N VAL A 101 -0.31 -17.82 -5.27
CA VAL A 101 -0.10 -16.37 -5.26
C VAL A 101 1.07 -16.01 -6.17
N PRO A 102 0.82 -15.20 -7.24
CA PRO A 102 1.92 -14.60 -8.01
C PRO A 102 2.67 -13.62 -7.13
N VAL A 103 3.98 -13.60 -7.25
CA VAL A 103 4.83 -12.72 -6.45
C VAL A 103 5.93 -12.08 -7.28
N MET A 104 6.27 -10.85 -6.93
CA MET A 104 7.49 -10.20 -7.39
C MET A 104 8.64 -10.44 -6.40
N THR A 105 9.88 -10.25 -6.84
CA THR A 105 11.04 -10.33 -5.94
C THR A 105 11.89 -9.07 -6.03
N LEU A 106 12.18 -8.49 -4.87
CA LEU A 106 12.97 -7.28 -4.67
C LEU A 106 13.76 -7.37 -3.35
N PRO A 107 14.83 -6.58 -3.15
CA PRO A 107 15.63 -6.62 -1.92
C PRO A 107 14.95 -5.88 -0.77
N PHE A 108 13.86 -6.39 -0.21
CA PHE A 108 13.09 -5.75 0.86
C PHE A 108 13.80 -5.74 2.23
N ARG A 109 14.74 -6.67 2.49
CA ARG A 109 15.44 -6.75 3.79
C ARG A 109 16.17 -5.46 4.15
N GLN A 110 16.56 -4.66 3.18
CA GLN A 110 17.18 -3.35 3.40
C GLN A 110 16.25 -2.35 4.12
N LEU A 111 14.93 -2.57 4.09
CA LEU A 111 13.93 -1.72 4.73
C LEU A 111 13.69 -2.08 6.21
N SER A 112 14.22 -3.19 6.69
CA SER A 112 13.91 -3.76 8.01
C SER A 112 14.13 -2.78 9.15
N ALA A 113 15.27 -2.09 9.16
CA ALA A 113 15.61 -1.12 10.20
C ALA A 113 14.64 0.07 10.24
N GLY A 114 14.26 0.60 9.05
CA GLY A 114 13.31 1.70 8.93
C GLY A 114 11.89 1.31 9.36
N LEU A 115 11.54 0.04 9.27
CA LEU A 115 10.23 -0.51 9.67
C LEU A 115 10.20 -1.01 11.12
N GLY A 116 11.29 -0.84 11.87
CA GLY A 116 11.35 -1.18 13.30
C GLY A 116 11.21 -2.68 13.59
N VAL A 117 11.58 -3.53 12.65
CA VAL A 117 11.57 -4.99 12.79
C VAL A 117 12.93 -5.60 12.50
N LYS A 118 13.16 -6.81 13.01
CA LYS A 118 14.44 -7.49 12.82
C LYS A 118 14.72 -7.82 11.36
N ARG A 119 13.70 -8.21 10.61
CA ARG A 119 13.81 -8.66 9.23
C ARG A 119 12.47 -8.52 8.52
N ILE A 120 12.50 -7.98 7.32
CA ILE A 120 11.38 -7.96 6.37
C ILE A 120 11.66 -8.96 5.28
N ASP A 121 10.72 -9.88 5.05
CA ASP A 121 10.83 -10.91 4.02
C ASP A 121 9.87 -10.69 2.85
N GLY A 122 8.97 -9.71 2.95
CA GLY A 122 8.08 -9.37 1.85
C GLY A 122 7.16 -8.18 2.10
N VAL A 123 6.28 -7.96 1.14
CA VAL A 123 5.26 -6.91 1.12
C VAL A 123 3.93 -7.48 0.66
N ILE A 124 2.83 -6.97 1.22
CA ILE A 124 1.48 -7.18 0.72
C ILE A 124 1.08 -5.97 -0.10
N GLY A 125 0.97 -6.14 -1.41
CA GLY A 125 0.51 -5.12 -2.34
C GLY A 125 -1.00 -5.15 -2.57
N THR A 126 -1.49 -4.18 -3.35
CA THR A 126 -2.91 -3.92 -3.60
C THR A 126 -3.66 -5.11 -4.22
N THR A 127 -3.04 -5.87 -5.11
CA THR A 127 -3.72 -6.96 -5.83
C THR A 127 -4.19 -8.09 -4.92
N LEU A 128 -3.52 -8.31 -3.77
CA LEU A 128 -4.03 -9.27 -2.78
C LEU A 128 -5.37 -8.82 -2.20
N PHE A 129 -5.53 -7.52 -1.96
CA PHE A 129 -6.76 -6.97 -1.38
C PHE A 129 -7.98 -7.05 -2.31
N TYR A 130 -7.79 -7.26 -3.62
CA TYR A 130 -8.90 -7.49 -4.55
C TYR A 130 -9.79 -8.69 -4.15
N HIS A 131 -9.22 -9.63 -3.41
CA HIS A 131 -9.87 -10.88 -3.03
C HIS A 131 -10.66 -10.79 -1.72
N PHE A 132 -10.58 -9.64 -1.04
CA PHE A 132 -11.16 -9.40 0.28
C PHE A 132 -11.94 -8.09 0.34
N LEU A 133 -12.80 -7.96 1.34
CA LEU A 133 -13.12 -6.67 1.94
C LEU A 133 -12.06 -6.47 3.03
N ALA A 134 -11.01 -5.71 2.71
CA ALA A 134 -9.82 -5.58 3.54
C ALA A 134 -9.82 -4.26 4.30
N THR A 135 -9.56 -4.30 5.60
CA THR A 135 -9.45 -3.10 6.45
C THR A 135 -8.07 -3.01 7.08
N LEU A 136 -7.38 -1.91 6.84
CA LEU A 136 -6.24 -1.47 7.64
C LEU A 136 -6.79 -0.66 8.82
N ASP A 137 -6.95 -1.29 9.96
CA ASP A 137 -7.42 -0.65 11.19
C ASP A 137 -6.21 -0.09 11.94
N PHE A 138 -5.78 1.11 11.54
CA PHE A 138 -4.61 1.74 12.17
C PHE A 138 -4.84 2.06 13.64
N PRO A 139 -6.02 2.60 14.08
CA PRO A 139 -6.28 2.85 15.50
C PRO A 139 -6.18 1.60 16.38
N ASN A 140 -6.61 0.43 15.89
CA ASN A 140 -6.57 -0.82 16.63
C ASN A 140 -5.34 -1.67 16.34
N GLY A 141 -4.48 -1.25 15.37
CA GLY A 141 -3.25 -1.91 15.01
C GLY A 141 -3.46 -3.30 14.42
N GLU A 142 -4.36 -3.44 13.45
CA GLU A 142 -4.61 -4.73 12.81
C GLU A 142 -5.03 -4.61 11.33
N LEU A 143 -4.70 -5.65 10.57
CA LEU A 143 -5.29 -5.95 9.28
C LEU A 143 -6.49 -6.89 9.50
N VAL A 144 -7.65 -6.48 9.03
CA VAL A 144 -8.88 -7.29 9.05
C VAL A 144 -9.23 -7.68 7.63
N LEU A 145 -9.29 -8.96 7.36
CA LEU A 145 -9.70 -9.51 6.07
C LEU A 145 -11.09 -10.15 6.22
N CYS A 146 -12.07 -9.68 5.47
CA CYS A 146 -13.38 -10.31 5.38
C CYS A 146 -13.56 -10.93 4.00
N ARG A 147 -14.38 -12.01 3.91
CA ARG A 147 -14.75 -12.57 2.61
C ARG A 147 -15.44 -11.50 1.78
N LYS A 148 -15.06 -11.40 0.51
CA LYS A 148 -15.64 -10.42 -0.42
C LYS A 148 -16.99 -10.93 -0.93
N THR A 149 -18.03 -10.76 -0.14
CA THR A 149 -19.40 -11.12 -0.49
C THR A 149 -20.35 -9.93 -0.28
N PRO A 150 -21.51 -9.89 -0.94
CA PRO A 150 -22.54 -8.88 -0.69
C PRO A 150 -22.97 -8.82 0.78
N GLU A 151 -23.03 -9.98 1.44
CA GLU A 151 -23.41 -10.11 2.85
C GLU A 151 -22.36 -9.48 3.77
N SER A 152 -21.08 -9.72 3.51
CA SER A 152 -19.97 -9.12 4.28
C SER A 152 -19.95 -7.59 4.13
N LEU A 153 -20.17 -7.08 2.92
CA LEU A 153 -20.27 -5.63 2.70
C LEU A 153 -21.51 -5.06 3.40
N ALA A 154 -22.67 -5.72 3.30
CA ALA A 154 -23.88 -5.29 3.98
C ALA A 154 -23.71 -5.28 5.51
N ALA A 155 -23.05 -6.29 6.08
CA ALA A 155 -22.74 -6.36 7.50
C ALA A 155 -21.79 -5.22 7.91
N PHE A 156 -20.73 -4.98 7.13
CA PHE A 156 -19.80 -3.86 7.34
C PHE A 156 -20.54 -2.51 7.33
N LEU A 157 -21.41 -2.25 6.35
CA LEU A 157 -22.16 -0.99 6.26
C LEU A 157 -23.21 -0.82 7.35
N ALA A 158 -23.71 -1.92 7.91
CA ALA A 158 -24.70 -1.92 9.00
C ALA A 158 -24.07 -1.73 10.39
N GLU A 159 -22.75 -1.84 10.53
CA GLU A 159 -22.08 -1.63 11.81
C GLU A 159 -22.27 -0.20 12.32
N PRO A 160 -22.69 -0.01 13.60
CA PRO A 160 -22.97 1.30 14.16
C PRO A 160 -21.71 2.12 14.53
N SER A 161 -20.54 1.70 14.08
CA SER A 161 -19.25 2.30 14.40
C SER A 161 -19.04 3.64 13.66
N GLY A 162 -19.52 4.73 14.23
CA GLY A 162 -19.16 6.09 13.81
C GLY A 162 -19.67 6.52 12.41
N LYS A 163 -19.29 7.72 11.99
CA LYS A 163 -19.53 8.18 10.62
C LYS A 163 -18.47 7.54 9.70
N SER A 164 -18.88 6.59 8.89
CA SER A 164 -18.07 6.11 7.79
C SER A 164 -18.19 7.06 6.60
N VAL A 165 -17.06 7.53 6.09
CA VAL A 165 -17.01 8.33 4.86
C VAL A 165 -16.60 7.41 3.73
N ALA A 166 -17.45 7.30 2.70
CA ALA A 166 -17.18 6.54 1.49
C ALA A 166 -16.55 7.45 0.44
N VAL A 167 -15.37 7.12 -0.02
CA VAL A 167 -14.67 7.85 -1.07
C VAL A 167 -14.62 7.00 -2.33
N PRO A 168 -15.29 7.41 -3.41
CA PRO A 168 -15.20 6.72 -4.71
C PRO A 168 -13.75 6.74 -5.22
N ILE A 169 -13.32 5.60 -5.76
CA ILE A 169 -11.99 5.46 -6.36
C ILE A 169 -12.09 4.90 -7.78
N TRP A 170 -11.04 5.10 -8.54
CA TRP A 170 -10.82 4.48 -9.85
C TRP A 170 -9.46 3.80 -9.84
N MET A 171 -9.34 2.72 -10.59
CA MET A 171 -8.07 2.05 -10.80
C MET A 171 -7.40 2.59 -12.05
N ALA A 172 -6.21 3.16 -11.89
CA ALA A 172 -5.30 3.40 -12.98
C ALA A 172 -4.25 2.27 -12.98
N SER A 173 -4.19 1.48 -14.06
CA SER A 173 -3.44 0.21 -14.06
C SER A 173 -3.97 -0.77 -12.99
N ASP A 174 -3.11 -1.58 -12.38
CA ASP A 174 -3.46 -2.69 -11.48
C ASP A 174 -3.39 -2.35 -9.99
N HIS A 175 -2.87 -1.20 -9.59
CA HIS A 175 -2.74 -0.85 -8.18
C HIS A 175 -2.92 0.64 -7.85
N PHE A 176 -2.90 1.53 -8.83
CA PHE A 176 -3.09 2.96 -8.57
C PHE A 176 -4.56 3.26 -8.27
N MET A 177 -4.92 3.20 -6.99
CA MET A 177 -6.21 3.66 -6.50
C MET A 177 -6.23 5.18 -6.49
N VAL A 178 -6.93 5.80 -7.42
CA VAL A 178 -7.05 7.26 -7.50
C VAL A 178 -8.43 7.72 -7.07
N GLY A 179 -8.48 8.81 -6.33
CA GLY A 179 -9.70 9.43 -5.87
C GLY A 179 -9.60 10.95 -5.86
N TRP A 180 -10.73 11.61 -5.78
CA TRP A 180 -10.78 13.06 -5.69
C TRP A 180 -10.41 13.55 -4.28
N GLY A 181 -9.49 14.52 -4.25
CA GLY A 181 -9.13 15.24 -3.06
C GLY A 181 -8.86 16.72 -3.36
N ARG A 182 -8.32 17.43 -2.39
CA ARG A 182 -7.97 18.84 -2.53
C ARG A 182 -6.71 19.15 -1.73
N VAL A 183 -5.82 19.93 -2.31
CA VAL A 183 -4.61 20.42 -1.67
C VAL A 183 -4.80 21.92 -1.41
N GLU A 184 -4.72 22.34 -0.16
CA GLU A 184 -4.95 23.72 0.26
C GLU A 184 -6.28 24.28 -0.30
N THR A 185 -6.23 25.40 -0.98
CA THR A 185 -7.38 26.06 -1.62
C THR A 185 -7.49 25.76 -3.10
N LEU A 186 -6.67 24.86 -3.64
CA LEU A 186 -6.68 24.51 -5.05
C LEU A 186 -8.01 23.81 -5.44
N PRO A 187 -8.38 23.81 -6.73
CA PRO A 187 -9.50 23.02 -7.22
C PRO A 187 -9.34 21.52 -6.88
N PRO A 188 -10.45 20.75 -6.86
CA PRO A 188 -10.36 19.30 -6.68
C PRO A 188 -9.42 18.67 -7.71
N THR A 189 -8.62 17.71 -7.27
CA THR A 189 -7.60 17.04 -8.07
C THR A 189 -7.56 15.55 -7.75
N LEU A 190 -6.95 14.76 -8.63
CA LEU A 190 -6.78 13.32 -8.41
C LEU A 190 -5.53 13.05 -7.58
N LEU A 191 -5.71 12.27 -6.53
CA LEU A 191 -4.67 11.79 -5.64
C LEU A 191 -4.62 10.27 -5.64
N PHE A 192 -3.42 9.71 -5.61
CA PHE A 192 -3.19 8.28 -5.51
C PHE A 192 -3.09 7.86 -4.04
N VAL A 193 -3.69 6.72 -3.68
CA VAL A 193 -3.65 6.16 -2.32
C VAL A 193 -2.48 5.21 -2.18
N ASP A 194 -1.51 5.59 -1.34
CA ASP A 194 -0.28 4.82 -1.08
C ASP A 194 -0.04 4.70 0.43
N THR A 195 -0.54 3.62 1.04
CA THR A 195 -0.32 3.37 2.47
C THR A 195 1.12 3.00 2.81
N GLY A 196 1.97 2.76 1.82
CA GLY A 196 3.39 2.46 1.95
C GLY A 196 4.30 3.70 1.98
N LEU A 197 3.78 4.91 1.76
CA LEU A 197 4.54 6.14 1.91
C LEU A 197 4.79 6.41 3.40
N ALA A 198 5.90 5.92 3.91
CA ALA A 198 6.27 5.96 5.32
C ALA A 198 6.72 7.36 5.76
N GLY A 199 6.25 7.83 6.93
CA GLY A 199 6.67 9.09 7.55
C GLY A 199 6.14 10.33 6.85
N GLY A 200 5.13 10.19 6.00
CA GLY A 200 4.45 11.30 5.35
C GLY A 200 2.99 10.98 5.04
N GLY A 201 2.16 12.02 5.06
CA GLY A 201 0.76 11.95 4.64
C GLY A 201 0.55 12.40 3.20
N ALA A 202 1.57 13.01 2.57
CA ALA A 202 1.51 13.45 1.20
C ALA A 202 2.87 13.44 0.50
N LYS A 203 2.86 13.09 -0.78
CA LYS A 203 3.94 13.35 -1.74
C LYS A 203 3.32 13.98 -2.98
N LEU A 204 3.46 15.29 -3.13
CA LEU A 204 2.81 16.07 -4.17
C LEU A 204 3.73 16.29 -5.37
N ALA A 205 3.13 16.38 -6.55
CA ALA A 205 3.84 16.79 -7.75
C ALA A 205 4.36 18.24 -7.63
N GLU A 206 5.51 18.51 -8.21
CA GLU A 206 6.15 19.83 -8.10
C GLU A 206 5.28 21.00 -8.56
N PRO A 207 4.49 20.90 -9.66
CA PRO A 207 3.55 21.96 -10.05
C PRO A 207 2.53 22.26 -8.96
N ILE A 208 2.01 21.24 -8.29
CA ILE A 208 1.03 21.40 -7.20
C ILE A 208 1.65 22.09 -5.98
N ILE A 209 2.87 21.68 -5.59
CA ILE A 209 3.61 22.33 -4.51
C ILE A 209 3.76 23.85 -4.79
N LYS A 210 4.13 24.20 -6.01
CA LYS A 210 4.30 25.61 -6.44
C LYS A 210 2.98 26.38 -6.46
N GLU A 211 1.93 25.79 -7.05
CA GLU A 211 0.63 26.42 -7.19
C GLU A 211 -0.05 26.62 -5.83
N ALA A 212 0.07 25.64 -4.93
CA ALA A 212 -0.40 25.71 -3.55
C ALA A 212 0.41 26.66 -2.66
N GLY A 213 1.56 27.14 -3.12
CA GLY A 213 2.47 27.99 -2.33
C GLY A 213 3.13 27.26 -1.16
N ILE A 214 3.22 25.92 -1.22
CA ILE A 214 3.83 25.09 -0.18
C ILE A 214 5.35 25.31 -0.21
N LYS A 215 5.94 25.52 0.97
CA LYS A 215 7.37 25.72 1.12
C LYS A 215 8.08 24.43 1.50
N LEU A 216 9.10 24.09 0.74
CA LEU A 216 10.01 22.99 1.06
C LEU A 216 10.98 23.44 2.17
N GLU A 217 11.18 22.60 3.18
CA GLU A 217 12.08 22.85 4.32
C GLU A 217 13.47 22.27 4.02
N GLU A 218 14.20 22.92 3.10
CA GLU A 218 15.50 22.44 2.59
C GLU A 218 16.56 22.27 3.69
N ASP A 219 16.50 23.09 4.73
CA ASP A 219 17.37 23.02 5.90
C ASP A 219 17.13 21.80 6.79
N LYS A 220 15.99 21.13 6.62
CA LYS A 220 15.61 19.89 7.32
C LYS A 220 15.72 18.66 6.44
N ALA A 221 16.35 18.75 5.27
CA ALA A 221 16.52 17.62 4.38
C ALA A 221 17.27 16.46 5.04
N TYR A 222 16.87 15.23 4.78
CA TYR A 222 17.49 14.03 5.32
C TYR A 222 17.57 12.90 4.27
N SER A 223 18.33 11.85 4.59
CA SER A 223 18.36 10.65 3.73
C SER A 223 17.29 9.68 4.17
N GLY A 224 16.46 9.24 3.21
CA GLY A 224 15.50 8.16 3.36
C GLY A 224 15.83 6.96 2.50
N ALA A 225 15.06 5.89 2.65
CA ALA A 225 15.15 4.69 1.83
C ALA A 225 13.80 4.37 1.20
N GLY A 226 13.81 4.00 -0.06
CA GLY A 226 12.69 3.46 -0.79
C GLY A 226 13.05 2.13 -1.46
N ALA A 227 12.11 1.50 -2.13
CA ALA A 227 12.36 0.24 -2.86
C ALA A 227 13.43 0.38 -3.96
N GLY A 228 13.60 1.59 -4.53
CA GLY A 228 14.64 1.91 -5.51
C GLY A 228 16.01 2.27 -4.94
N GLY A 229 16.15 2.43 -3.61
CA GLY A 229 17.43 2.81 -2.98
C GLY A 229 17.34 4.00 -2.02
N THR A 230 18.46 4.68 -1.82
CA THR A 230 18.56 5.85 -0.93
C THR A 230 18.10 7.12 -1.66
N LEU A 231 17.27 7.93 -1.00
CA LEU A 231 16.71 9.17 -1.52
C LEU A 231 17.04 10.34 -0.60
N LYS A 232 17.26 11.54 -1.19
CA LYS A 232 17.22 12.78 -0.42
C LYS A 232 15.77 13.19 -0.26
N ILE A 233 15.32 13.34 0.97
CA ILE A 233 13.96 13.77 1.30
C ILE A 233 13.99 15.17 1.87
N VAL A 234 13.15 16.05 1.32
CA VAL A 234 12.92 17.41 1.82
C VAL A 234 11.50 17.44 2.39
N PRO A 235 11.31 17.65 3.69
CA PRO A 235 9.97 17.71 4.28
C PRO A 235 9.26 19.02 3.91
N TYR A 236 7.94 18.98 3.98
CA TYR A 236 7.05 20.12 3.91
C TYR A 236 5.77 19.83 4.70
N THR A 237 4.92 20.83 4.87
CA THR A 237 3.59 20.66 5.51
C THR A 237 2.51 21.17 4.57
N VAL A 238 1.46 20.36 4.40
CA VAL A 238 0.20 20.75 3.76
C VAL A 238 -0.74 21.21 4.85
N SER A 239 -1.18 22.48 4.83
CA SER A 239 -2.04 23.00 5.90
C SER A 239 -3.41 22.33 5.91
N ARG A 240 -3.94 22.02 4.72
CA ARG A 240 -5.20 21.27 4.55
C ARG A 240 -5.11 20.34 3.35
N LEU A 241 -5.35 19.07 3.60
CA LEU A 241 -5.42 18.01 2.58
C LEU A 241 -6.73 17.26 2.74
N SER A 242 -7.51 17.15 1.67
CA SER A 242 -8.75 16.36 1.72
C SER A 242 -8.72 15.16 0.77
N PHE A 243 -9.51 14.13 1.12
CA PHE A 243 -9.80 12.98 0.28
C PHE A 243 -11.29 12.64 0.41
N GLY A 244 -12.05 12.83 -0.66
CA GLY A 244 -13.49 12.88 -0.57
C GLY A 244 -13.94 13.98 0.40
N ASP A 245 -14.79 13.60 1.35
CA ASP A 245 -15.31 14.49 2.41
C ASP A 245 -14.48 14.48 3.70
N ILE A 246 -13.34 13.78 3.71
CA ILE A 246 -12.37 13.81 4.82
C ILE A 246 -11.37 14.95 4.58
N GLU A 247 -11.10 15.75 5.60
CA GLU A 247 -10.07 16.79 5.58
C GLU A 247 -9.19 16.66 6.83
N GLU A 248 -7.88 16.67 6.59
CA GLU A 248 -6.84 16.68 7.63
C GLU A 248 -6.02 17.97 7.57
N GLU A 249 -5.64 18.46 8.73
CA GLU A 249 -4.82 19.66 8.88
C GLU A 249 -3.37 19.33 9.21
N ASN A 250 -2.46 20.20 8.75
CA ASN A 250 -1.02 20.10 9.03
C ASN A 250 -0.42 18.74 8.65
N VAL A 251 -0.81 18.24 7.50
CA VAL A 251 -0.37 16.93 6.99
C VAL A 251 1.10 16.99 6.60
N PRO A 252 1.97 16.14 7.18
CA PRO A 252 3.39 16.10 6.80
C PRO A 252 3.55 15.62 5.36
N GLY A 253 4.36 16.32 4.58
CA GLY A 253 4.67 15.95 3.20
C GLY A 253 6.15 15.65 3.01
N LEU A 254 6.44 14.83 2.01
CA LEU A 254 7.79 14.42 1.62
C LEU A 254 8.03 14.75 0.15
N TYR A 255 9.14 15.43 -0.14
CA TYR A 255 9.60 15.68 -1.50
C TYR A 255 10.94 15.00 -1.73
N ASP A 256 11.02 14.12 -2.70
CA ASP A 256 12.21 13.36 -3.07
C ASP A 256 12.57 13.51 -4.57
N GLY A 257 12.05 14.58 -5.20
CA GLY A 257 12.22 14.87 -6.61
C GLY A 257 10.90 14.88 -7.40
N PRO A 258 10.97 14.93 -8.73
CA PRO A 258 9.78 14.94 -9.58
C PRO A 258 8.87 13.74 -9.32
N PHE A 259 7.56 13.97 -9.31
CA PHE A 259 6.58 12.90 -9.16
C PHE A 259 6.50 12.09 -10.45
N PRO A 260 6.95 10.82 -10.47
CA PRO A 260 7.17 10.10 -11.73
C PRO A 260 5.88 9.73 -12.46
N TRP A 261 4.75 9.68 -11.75
CA TRP A 261 3.47 9.24 -12.32
C TRP A 261 2.52 10.39 -12.67
N GLU A 262 2.93 11.67 -12.55
CA GLU A 262 2.09 12.84 -12.78
C GLU A 262 1.30 12.78 -14.09
N ASN A 263 1.93 12.32 -15.17
CA ASN A 263 1.35 12.27 -16.51
C ASN A 263 1.32 10.85 -17.12
N THR A 264 1.57 9.83 -16.32
CA THR A 264 1.75 8.44 -16.80
C THR A 264 0.48 7.87 -17.44
N PHE A 265 -0.70 8.28 -16.99
CA PHE A 265 -1.99 7.68 -17.36
C PHE A 265 -2.80 8.53 -18.36
N GLY A 266 -2.22 9.58 -18.96
CA GLY A 266 -2.93 10.49 -19.85
C GLY A 266 -3.85 11.49 -19.12
N PHE A 267 -3.71 11.58 -17.80
CA PHE A 267 -4.32 12.59 -16.94
C PHE A 267 -3.33 12.96 -15.81
N HIS A 268 -3.56 14.11 -15.18
CA HIS A 268 -2.71 14.58 -14.11
C HIS A 268 -3.04 13.88 -12.80
N LEU A 269 -2.03 13.35 -12.13
CA LEU A 269 -2.05 12.99 -10.71
C LEU A 269 -1.35 14.11 -9.93
N ALA A 270 -2.05 14.72 -8.99
CA ALA A 270 -1.47 15.79 -8.17
C ALA A 270 -0.43 15.28 -7.16
N GLY A 271 -0.44 13.99 -6.90
CA GLY A 271 0.47 13.34 -5.98
C GLY A 271 -0.13 12.09 -5.38
N MET A 272 0.48 11.61 -4.30
CA MET A 272 -0.01 10.48 -3.52
C MET A 272 -0.29 10.90 -2.07
N MET A 273 -1.23 10.19 -1.46
CA MET A 273 -1.58 10.30 -0.05
C MET A 273 -0.97 9.13 0.69
N GLY A 274 -0.20 9.45 1.72
CA GLY A 274 0.61 8.50 2.44
C GLY A 274 0.01 8.03 3.77
N HIS A 275 0.79 7.19 4.45
CA HIS A 275 0.42 6.56 5.71
C HIS A 275 -0.09 7.55 6.77
N ASP A 276 0.59 8.69 6.98
CA ASP A 276 0.24 9.61 8.06
C ASP A 276 -1.10 10.33 7.86
N PHE A 277 -1.59 10.42 6.60
CA PHE A 277 -2.97 10.87 6.34
C PHE A 277 -4.00 9.85 6.80
N PHE A 278 -3.73 8.56 6.58
CA PHE A 278 -4.69 7.48 6.86
C PHE A 278 -4.63 6.95 8.30
N LYS A 279 -3.55 7.22 9.02
CA LYS A 279 -3.29 6.71 10.37
C LYS A 279 -4.40 6.97 11.41
N PRO A 280 -5.19 8.06 11.35
CA PRO A 280 -6.32 8.25 12.27
C PRO A 280 -7.50 7.30 12.02
N TYR A 281 -7.53 6.56 10.91
CA TYR A 281 -8.69 5.85 10.41
C TYR A 281 -8.51 4.33 10.36
N ALA A 282 -9.65 3.63 10.43
CA ALA A 282 -9.78 2.29 9.87
C ALA A 282 -10.13 2.43 8.38
N VAL A 283 -9.23 2.03 7.50
CA VAL A 283 -9.31 2.20 6.05
C VAL A 283 -9.76 0.90 5.42
N THR A 284 -10.99 0.84 4.92
CA THR A 284 -11.53 -0.36 4.27
C THR A 284 -11.57 -0.19 2.76
N PHE A 285 -10.98 -1.15 2.05
CA PHE A 285 -10.93 -1.19 0.59
C PHE A 285 -12.03 -2.12 0.05
N ASP A 286 -12.96 -1.55 -0.69
CA ASP A 286 -14.01 -2.30 -1.39
C ASP A 286 -13.85 -2.18 -2.90
N PHE A 287 -13.22 -3.17 -3.49
CA PHE A 287 -13.04 -3.28 -4.94
C PHE A 287 -14.27 -3.85 -5.67
N ALA A 288 -15.36 -4.19 -4.96
CA ALA A 288 -16.61 -4.59 -5.60
C ALA A 288 -17.42 -3.36 -6.02
N THR A 289 -17.47 -2.33 -5.17
CA THR A 289 -18.18 -1.08 -5.45
C THR A 289 -17.23 0.09 -5.73
N MET A 290 -15.92 -0.17 -5.77
CA MET A 290 -14.86 0.82 -6.05
C MET A 290 -14.93 2.01 -5.09
N GLN A 291 -14.82 1.70 -3.80
CA GLN A 291 -14.83 2.69 -2.73
C GLN A 291 -13.77 2.38 -1.67
N ILE A 292 -13.27 3.44 -1.04
CA ILE A 292 -12.53 3.37 0.22
C ILE A 292 -13.42 3.95 1.30
N PHE A 293 -13.60 3.20 2.38
CA PHE A 293 -14.31 3.68 3.56
C PHE A 293 -13.31 4.09 4.64
N LEU A 294 -13.48 5.29 5.18
CA LEU A 294 -12.70 5.84 6.29
C LEU A 294 -13.61 5.96 7.52
N ARG A 295 -13.20 5.32 8.65
CA ARG A 295 -13.94 5.30 9.91
C ARG A 295 -13.09 5.79 11.08
#